data_0262445e601a731bd8f3968544673d79
#
_entry.id   0262445e601a731bd8f3968544673d79
#
_cell.length_a   1.000
_cell.length_b   1.000
_cell.length_c   1.000
_cell.angle_alpha   90.00
_cell.angle_beta   90.00
_cell.angle_gamma   90.00
#
_symmetry.space_group_name_H-M   'P 1'
#
loop_
_entity.id
_entity.type
_entity.pdbx_description
1 polymer ?
#
loop_
_entity_poly.entity_id
_entity_poly.type
_entity_poly.pdbx_seq_one_letter_code
_entity_poly.pdbx_strand_id
1 'polypeptide(L)'
;VTGQPGGRGLEEFGWPGWLPGRRRPERDRRALAEELADIRDSPDGETRSAELERIAARADAAGDDRSALDARLALIESYLLHGQRWRLVEPVRRCLAAADRRPDLLPPGGREVLSRYQRYAVEALLGSSRVGLDQARALLDDLAAGDAPVVAELRCRIADHLGDEPAARSWYDRWAAAAPDPADGCPECARVRRAELLAGWGDWRAALDELADAGGPDCTEAPERVLTAGMLPWLRAGEPERAVAAHVRAYRRHRHERAAFPYLAAHLRFCALAGHPGRGLDILAERLPSLDHADDELSAMEFAAAGALVCAVATDAGLDARTVHRPASGSRPAADLDVEALGTALLDLATGLAGSFDARNGTGHQSGRIASWLAERTRAEQMLVAPVPWPPDWPEDDGPPDDGLADDLPDDRPVPLSLALVTAALERRGDRYVVDAADTVVGRWGEALIQVRRAGERGEILHVRTVASRRLPASRRAEAYAFCNSWNQDRLLPTAYVHDSGAELVLAGDVSTDLSHGVAPVQLDVLLESAVRTGSAYADAVAALP
;
A
#
# COMPACT_ATOMS: atom_id res chain seq x y z
N VAL A 1 82.35 -52.57 4.48
CA VAL A 1 82.51 -53.04 5.83
C VAL A 1 81.37 -52.48 6.68
N THR A 2 80.41 -53.31 6.89
CA THR A 2 79.75 -53.68 8.15
C THR A 2 79.08 -52.58 9.01
N GLY A 3 77.82 -52.75 9.31
CA GLY A 3 77.24 -52.54 10.60
C GLY A 3 75.83 -51.95 10.63
N GLN A 4 74.84 -52.81 10.56
CA GLN A 4 73.58 -52.52 11.32
C GLN A 4 73.85 -52.72 12.81
N PRO A 5 73.19 -52.01 13.74
CA PRO A 5 71.93 -52.58 14.26
C PRO A 5 70.88 -51.57 14.81
N GLY A 6 69.75 -52.10 15.01
CA GLY A 6 68.87 -51.84 16.18
C GLY A 6 67.70 -50.95 16.00
N GLY A 7 66.51 -51.59 15.79
CA GLY A 7 65.23 -50.97 15.91
C GLY A 7 64.89 -50.53 17.34
N ARG A 8 64.19 -49.43 17.46
CA ARG A 8 63.27 -49.17 18.59
C ARG A 8 62.00 -48.54 18.06
N GLY A 9 60.88 -49.11 18.48
CA GLY A 9 59.58 -48.79 18.13
C GLY A 9 59.22 -47.31 18.36
N LEU A 10 58.52 -46.72 17.41
CA LEU A 10 57.78 -45.50 17.59
C LEU A 10 56.39 -45.89 18.05
N GLU A 11 56.21 -45.63 19.33
CA GLU A 11 54.86 -45.72 19.96
C GLU A 11 53.90 -44.82 19.25
N GLU A 12 52.69 -45.36 19.10
CA GLU A 12 51.46 -44.73 18.64
C GLU A 12 51.19 -43.41 19.37
N PHE A 13 51.38 -42.27 18.70
CA PHE A 13 50.68 -41.04 19.06
C PHE A 13 49.33 -41.06 18.40
N GLY A 14 48.33 -41.55 19.12
CA GLY A 14 46.90 -41.42 18.81
C GLY A 14 46.51 -39.96 18.77
N TRP A 15 46.25 -39.42 17.59
CA TRP A 15 45.50 -38.18 17.42
C TRP A 15 44.07 -38.47 17.80
N PRO A 16 43.47 -37.75 18.77
CA PRO A 16 42.04 -37.89 19.03
C PRO A 16 41.28 -37.42 17.79
N GLY A 17 40.54 -38.33 17.18
CA GLY A 17 39.65 -38.04 16.04
C GLY A 17 38.63 -36.97 16.35
N TRP A 18 38.96 -35.73 16.03
CA TRP A 18 37.99 -34.64 15.87
C TRP A 18 37.49 -34.60 14.44
N LEU A 19 36.65 -35.57 14.09
CA LEU A 19 35.73 -35.41 12.99
C LEU A 19 34.58 -34.58 13.51
N PRO A 20 34.32 -33.37 12.98
CA PRO A 20 33.13 -32.61 13.37
C PRO A 20 31.90 -33.42 12.91
N GLY A 21 31.15 -33.90 13.90
CA GLY A 21 30.04 -34.78 13.71
C GLY A 21 28.99 -34.16 12.79
N ARG A 22 28.32 -35.02 12.00
CA ARG A 22 27.20 -34.76 11.10
C ARG A 22 25.95 -34.08 11.76
N ARG A 23 26.00 -33.74 13.06
CA ARG A 23 24.95 -33.03 13.82
C ARG A 23 24.99 -31.51 13.74
N ARG A 24 26.10 -30.92 13.23
CA ARG A 24 26.27 -29.46 13.12
C ARG A 24 25.27 -28.81 12.12
N PRO A 25 25.06 -29.36 10.90
CA PRO A 25 24.19 -28.71 9.92
C PRO A 25 22.71 -28.68 10.35
N GLU A 26 22.24 -29.67 11.06
CA GLU A 26 20.83 -29.74 11.50
C GLU A 26 20.53 -28.78 12.65
N ARG A 27 21.50 -28.60 13.56
CA ARG A 27 21.44 -27.62 14.65
C ARG A 27 21.51 -26.19 14.12
N ASP A 28 22.36 -25.96 13.11
CA ASP A 28 22.51 -24.65 12.48
C ASP A 28 21.26 -24.26 11.68
N ARG A 29 20.60 -25.22 11.00
CA ARG A 29 19.31 -25.01 10.31
C ARG A 29 18.18 -24.69 11.29
N ARG A 30 18.11 -25.40 12.40
CA ARG A 30 17.10 -25.11 13.42
C ARG A 30 17.29 -23.72 14.04
N ALA A 31 18.53 -23.33 14.30
CA ALA A 31 18.86 -22.00 14.80
C ALA A 31 18.50 -20.90 13.80
N LEU A 32 18.70 -21.13 12.48
CA LEU A 32 18.28 -20.20 11.43
C LEU A 32 16.77 -20.05 11.34
N ALA A 33 16.03 -21.15 11.47
CA ALA A 33 14.56 -21.11 11.44
C ALA A 33 13.98 -20.39 12.67
N GLU A 34 14.56 -20.59 13.85
CA GLU A 34 14.18 -19.89 15.08
C GLU A 34 14.48 -18.39 14.96
N GLU A 35 15.67 -18.01 14.49
CA GLU A 35 16.05 -16.61 14.23
C GLU A 35 15.13 -15.93 13.20
N LEU A 36 14.75 -16.64 12.14
CA LEU A 36 13.80 -16.14 11.14
C LEU A 36 12.40 -15.90 11.73
N ALA A 37 11.94 -16.78 12.61
CA ALA A 37 10.67 -16.59 13.29
C ALA A 37 10.70 -15.33 14.17
N ASP A 38 11.76 -15.15 14.98
CA ASP A 38 11.93 -13.97 15.83
C ASP A 38 11.95 -12.66 15.02
N ILE A 39 12.63 -12.67 13.85
CA ILE A 39 12.70 -11.49 12.99
C ILE A 39 11.35 -11.20 12.31
N ARG A 40 10.57 -12.21 11.98
CA ARG A 40 9.22 -12.00 11.42
C ARG A 40 8.26 -11.32 12.41
N ASP A 41 8.46 -11.56 13.70
CA ASP A 41 7.68 -10.94 14.77
C ASP A 41 8.22 -9.56 15.19
N SER A 42 9.39 -9.15 14.67
CA SER A 42 9.96 -7.83 14.95
C SER A 42 9.24 -6.72 14.18
N PRO A 43 9.24 -5.47 14.70
CA PRO A 43 8.64 -4.33 13.99
C PRO A 43 9.23 -4.15 12.60
N ASP A 44 8.37 -3.77 11.65
CA ASP A 44 8.79 -3.45 10.28
C ASP A 44 9.77 -2.27 10.25
N GLY A 45 10.77 -2.33 9.38
CA GLY A 45 11.77 -1.27 9.22
C GLY A 45 13.02 -1.74 8.49
N GLU A 46 13.94 -0.79 8.24
CA GLU A 46 15.23 -1.09 7.59
C GLU A 46 16.06 -2.14 8.35
N THR A 47 15.98 -2.13 9.68
CA THR A 47 16.67 -3.11 10.53
C THR A 47 16.17 -4.52 10.25
N ARG A 48 14.84 -4.71 10.18
CA ARG A 48 14.25 -6.01 9.84
C ARG A 48 14.67 -6.48 8.45
N SER A 49 14.63 -5.59 7.45
CA SER A 49 15.06 -5.91 6.09
C SER A 49 16.54 -6.33 6.05
N ALA A 50 17.44 -5.62 6.74
CA ALA A 50 18.86 -5.94 6.81
C ALA A 50 19.11 -7.29 7.49
N GLU A 51 18.39 -7.61 8.55
CA GLU A 51 18.47 -8.91 9.24
C GLU A 51 17.96 -10.05 8.34
N LEU A 52 16.86 -9.86 7.61
CA LEU A 52 16.35 -10.85 6.65
C LEU A 52 17.35 -11.09 5.51
N GLU A 53 18.01 -10.06 5.00
CA GLU A 53 19.11 -10.21 4.02
C GLU A 53 20.24 -11.06 4.58
N ARG A 54 20.64 -10.78 5.84
CA ARG A 54 21.71 -11.52 6.52
C ARG A 54 21.35 -13.00 6.73
N ILE A 55 20.09 -13.27 7.14
CA ILE A 55 19.59 -14.65 7.32
C ILE A 55 19.58 -15.37 5.97
N ALA A 56 19.07 -14.75 4.92
CA ALA A 56 19.04 -15.34 3.58
C ALA A 56 20.45 -15.70 3.08
N ALA A 57 21.42 -14.81 3.27
CA ALA A 57 22.82 -15.06 2.90
C ALA A 57 23.45 -16.21 3.71
N ARG A 58 23.18 -16.30 5.00
CA ARG A 58 23.67 -17.40 5.87
C ARG A 58 23.02 -18.74 5.51
N ALA A 59 21.73 -18.73 5.18
CA ALA A 59 21.01 -19.92 4.74
C ALA A 59 21.57 -20.46 3.41
N ASP A 60 21.87 -19.55 2.45
CA ASP A 60 22.56 -19.91 1.20
C ASP A 60 23.92 -20.56 1.47
N ALA A 61 24.74 -19.94 2.33
CA ALA A 61 26.06 -20.45 2.69
C ALA A 61 25.99 -21.82 3.39
N ALA A 62 24.91 -22.09 4.12
CA ALA A 62 24.65 -23.36 4.79
C ALA A 62 24.00 -24.42 3.89
N GLY A 63 23.60 -24.08 2.66
CA GLY A 63 22.83 -24.95 1.76
C GLY A 63 21.44 -25.28 2.32
N ASP A 64 20.86 -24.39 3.09
CA ASP A 64 19.50 -24.52 3.63
C ASP A 64 18.51 -23.79 2.72
N ASP A 65 18.12 -24.44 1.64
CA ASP A 65 17.21 -23.88 0.62
C ASP A 65 15.86 -23.44 1.22
N ARG A 66 15.37 -24.12 2.26
CA ARG A 66 14.10 -23.79 2.90
C ARG A 66 14.18 -22.46 3.63
N SER A 67 15.11 -22.32 4.56
CA SER A 67 15.31 -21.07 5.31
C SER A 67 15.68 -19.91 4.37
N ALA A 68 16.45 -20.17 3.30
CA ALA A 68 16.80 -19.17 2.31
C ALA A 68 15.59 -18.66 1.53
N LEU A 69 14.67 -19.55 1.14
CA LEU A 69 13.42 -19.21 0.47
C LEU A 69 12.49 -18.41 1.42
N ASP A 70 12.27 -18.94 2.62
CA ASP A 70 11.37 -18.33 3.60
C ASP A 70 11.84 -16.92 4.04
N ALA A 71 13.17 -16.72 4.19
CA ALA A 71 13.75 -15.41 4.49
C ALA A 71 13.56 -14.41 3.33
N ARG A 72 13.71 -14.86 2.08
CA ARG A 72 13.52 -13.99 0.90
C ARG A 72 12.06 -13.63 0.69
N LEU A 73 11.12 -14.55 0.92
CA LEU A 73 9.70 -14.23 0.85
C LEU A 73 9.33 -13.14 1.89
N ALA A 74 9.79 -13.28 3.13
CA ALA A 74 9.61 -12.25 4.16
C ALA A 74 10.30 -10.91 3.78
N LEU A 75 11.45 -10.97 3.13
CA LEU A 75 12.17 -9.78 2.65
C LEU A 75 11.42 -9.07 1.52
N ILE A 76 10.82 -9.80 0.58
CA ILE A 76 9.98 -9.25 -0.48
C ILE A 76 8.80 -8.50 0.13
N GLU A 77 8.12 -9.10 1.11
CA GLU A 77 7.01 -8.46 1.83
C GLU A 77 7.46 -7.19 2.55
N SER A 78 8.61 -7.23 3.23
CA SER A 78 9.18 -6.06 3.90
C SER A 78 9.49 -4.93 2.91
N TYR A 79 10.07 -5.22 1.76
CA TYR A 79 10.33 -4.21 0.72
C TYR A 79 9.04 -3.61 0.14
N LEU A 80 7.99 -4.42 -0.04
CA LEU A 80 6.69 -3.93 -0.51
C LEU A 80 6.04 -2.99 0.52
N LEU A 81 6.08 -3.33 1.81
CA LEU A 81 5.54 -2.51 2.89
C LEU A 81 6.25 -1.15 3.03
N HIS A 82 7.56 -1.11 2.74
CA HIS A 82 8.36 0.11 2.86
C HIS A 82 8.52 0.90 1.55
N GLY A 83 7.79 0.56 0.49
CA GLY A 83 7.90 1.23 -0.81
C GLY A 83 9.25 0.99 -1.53
N GLN A 84 10.06 0.04 -1.07
CA GLN A 84 11.37 -0.27 -1.65
C GLN A 84 11.29 -1.24 -2.84
N ARG A 85 10.31 -1.06 -3.71
CA ARG A 85 10.03 -1.98 -4.84
C ARG A 85 11.24 -2.20 -5.75
N TRP A 86 12.13 -1.21 -5.87
CA TRP A 86 13.35 -1.32 -6.66
C TRP A 86 14.32 -2.42 -6.21
N ARG A 87 14.17 -2.92 -4.97
CA ARG A 87 14.97 -4.02 -4.41
C ARG A 87 14.39 -5.41 -4.68
N LEU A 88 13.21 -5.53 -5.30
CA LEU A 88 12.49 -6.80 -5.47
C LEU A 88 13.15 -7.78 -6.45
N VAL A 89 13.85 -7.27 -7.47
CA VAL A 89 14.33 -8.07 -8.61
C VAL A 89 15.19 -9.25 -8.15
N GLU A 90 16.19 -9.02 -7.32
CA GLU A 90 17.13 -10.07 -6.91
C GLU A 90 16.49 -11.14 -5.99
N PRO A 91 15.77 -10.80 -4.91
CA PRO A 91 15.13 -11.81 -4.08
C PRO A 91 14.08 -12.61 -4.84
N VAL A 92 13.29 -11.97 -5.72
CA VAL A 92 12.29 -12.66 -6.56
C VAL A 92 12.97 -13.64 -7.50
N ARG A 93 14.00 -13.22 -8.23
CA ARG A 93 14.77 -14.09 -9.14
C ARG A 93 15.34 -15.32 -8.42
N ARG A 94 15.86 -15.15 -7.21
CA ARG A 94 16.38 -16.26 -6.40
C ARG A 94 15.26 -17.20 -5.91
N CYS A 95 14.10 -16.65 -5.54
CA CYS A 95 12.95 -17.47 -5.15
C CYS A 95 12.44 -18.31 -6.33
N LEU A 96 12.34 -17.72 -7.52
CA LEU A 96 11.96 -18.43 -8.75
C LEU A 96 12.94 -19.58 -9.05
N ALA A 97 14.23 -19.29 -9.06
CA ALA A 97 15.27 -20.30 -9.29
C ALA A 97 15.27 -21.43 -8.23
N ALA A 98 14.95 -21.11 -6.97
CA ALA A 98 14.81 -22.11 -5.90
C ALA A 98 13.56 -22.97 -6.13
N ALA A 99 12.43 -22.35 -6.47
CA ALA A 99 11.17 -23.04 -6.76
C ALA A 99 11.24 -23.98 -7.98
N ASP A 100 12.02 -23.62 -8.99
CA ASP A 100 12.22 -24.47 -10.18
C ASP A 100 13.09 -25.69 -9.87
N ARG A 101 14.12 -25.52 -9.03
CA ARG A 101 14.97 -26.66 -8.59
C ARG A 101 14.25 -27.57 -7.57
N ARG A 102 13.45 -26.98 -6.71
CA ARG A 102 12.81 -27.64 -5.57
C ARG A 102 11.35 -27.19 -5.42
N PRO A 103 10.45 -27.67 -6.29
CA PRO A 103 9.02 -27.31 -6.23
C PRO A 103 8.35 -27.71 -4.90
N ASP A 104 8.93 -28.70 -4.20
CA ASP A 104 8.48 -29.19 -2.89
C ASP A 104 8.65 -28.19 -1.75
N LEU A 105 9.44 -27.13 -1.96
CA LEU A 105 9.63 -26.06 -0.97
C LEU A 105 8.45 -25.07 -0.92
N LEU A 106 7.69 -24.95 -2.01
CA LEU A 106 6.54 -24.06 -2.03
C LEU A 106 5.31 -24.69 -1.38
N PRO A 107 4.57 -23.94 -0.55
CA PRO A 107 3.27 -24.36 -0.06
C PRO A 107 2.25 -24.39 -1.21
N PRO A 108 1.07 -25.03 -1.02
CA PRO A 108 -0.04 -24.90 -1.96
C PRO A 108 -0.36 -23.43 -2.23
N GLY A 109 -0.51 -23.02 -3.50
CA GLY A 109 -0.70 -21.62 -3.90
C GLY A 109 0.58 -20.77 -3.91
N GLY A 110 1.72 -21.32 -3.53
CA GLY A 110 2.99 -20.55 -3.44
C GLY A 110 3.52 -20.11 -4.81
N ARG A 111 3.20 -20.85 -5.88
CA ARG A 111 3.61 -20.48 -7.25
C ARG A 111 2.86 -19.22 -7.72
N GLU A 112 1.58 -19.11 -7.42
CA GLU A 112 0.74 -17.94 -7.73
C GLU A 112 1.22 -16.70 -6.97
N VAL A 113 1.57 -16.84 -5.69
CA VAL A 113 2.16 -15.76 -4.89
C VAL A 113 3.49 -15.31 -5.50
N LEU A 114 4.34 -16.24 -5.89
CA LEU A 114 5.64 -15.94 -6.48
C LEU A 114 5.50 -15.28 -7.87
N SER A 115 4.54 -15.70 -8.69
CA SER A 115 4.19 -15.05 -9.96
C SER A 115 3.73 -13.59 -9.74
N ARG A 116 2.96 -13.33 -8.68
CA ARG A 116 2.56 -11.97 -8.31
C ARG A 116 3.76 -11.11 -7.90
N TYR A 117 4.70 -11.64 -7.12
CA TYR A 117 5.92 -10.94 -6.76
C TYR A 117 6.83 -10.69 -7.98
N GLN A 118 6.86 -11.62 -8.93
CA GLN A 118 7.56 -11.45 -10.21
C GLN A 118 6.97 -10.28 -11.00
N ARG A 119 5.65 -10.19 -11.08
CA ARG A 119 4.96 -9.04 -11.67
C ARG A 119 5.38 -7.73 -10.99
N TYR A 120 5.33 -7.66 -9.65
CA TYR A 120 5.73 -6.45 -8.91
C TYR A 120 7.20 -6.07 -9.13
N ALA A 121 8.09 -7.05 -9.26
CA ALA A 121 9.49 -6.82 -9.56
C ALA A 121 9.69 -6.26 -10.98
N VAL A 122 8.90 -6.70 -11.96
CA VAL A 122 8.90 -6.13 -13.32
C VAL A 122 8.32 -4.70 -13.31
N GLU A 123 7.20 -4.48 -12.63
CA GLU A 123 6.59 -3.15 -12.50
C GLU A 123 7.51 -2.13 -11.81
N ALA A 124 8.40 -2.56 -10.94
CA ALA A 124 9.38 -1.70 -10.28
C ALA A 124 10.31 -0.98 -11.27
N LEU A 125 10.49 -1.50 -12.49
CA LEU A 125 11.21 -0.84 -13.58
C LEU A 125 10.59 0.52 -13.93
N LEU A 126 9.26 0.60 -13.94
CA LEU A 126 8.53 1.81 -14.30
C LEU A 126 8.70 2.89 -13.23
N GLY A 127 8.70 2.49 -11.96
CA GLY A 127 8.78 3.39 -10.83
C GLY A 127 10.19 3.84 -10.46
N SER A 128 11.25 3.10 -10.84
CA SER A 128 12.61 3.44 -10.43
C SER A 128 13.66 3.24 -11.51
N SER A 129 14.53 4.23 -11.67
CA SER A 129 15.69 4.19 -12.55
C SER A 129 16.79 3.22 -12.07
N ARG A 130 16.73 2.76 -10.81
CA ARG A 130 17.67 1.80 -10.21
C ARG A 130 17.46 0.37 -10.68
N VAL A 131 16.29 0.06 -11.24
CA VAL A 131 15.99 -1.27 -11.78
C VAL A 131 16.54 -1.39 -13.19
N GLY A 132 17.45 -2.35 -13.42
CA GLY A 132 18.06 -2.58 -14.72
C GLY A 132 17.05 -3.11 -15.75
N LEU A 133 17.06 -2.54 -16.95
CA LEU A 133 16.12 -2.89 -18.02
C LEU A 133 16.22 -4.38 -18.41
N ASP A 134 17.45 -4.90 -18.55
CA ASP A 134 17.67 -6.29 -18.93
C ASP A 134 17.21 -7.28 -17.85
N GLN A 135 17.36 -6.91 -16.58
CA GLN A 135 16.91 -7.73 -15.46
C GLN A 135 15.37 -7.83 -15.42
N ALA A 136 14.68 -6.69 -15.63
CA ALA A 136 13.22 -6.68 -15.67
C ALA A 136 12.69 -7.42 -16.91
N ARG A 137 13.34 -7.27 -18.07
CA ARG A 137 12.99 -8.02 -19.29
C ARG A 137 13.15 -9.52 -19.09
N ALA A 138 14.25 -9.97 -18.49
CA ALA A 138 14.45 -11.40 -18.20
C ALA A 138 13.34 -11.96 -17.30
N LEU A 139 12.96 -11.23 -16.23
CA LEU A 139 11.82 -11.64 -15.38
C LEU A 139 10.50 -11.65 -16.14
N LEU A 140 10.29 -10.70 -17.06
CA LEU A 140 9.10 -10.65 -17.88
C LEU A 140 9.04 -11.79 -18.90
N ASP A 141 10.17 -12.15 -19.49
CA ASP A 141 10.27 -13.29 -20.44
C ASP A 141 10.03 -14.62 -19.72
N ASP A 142 10.51 -14.80 -18.49
CA ASP A 142 10.19 -15.96 -17.65
C ASP A 142 8.68 -16.02 -17.31
N LEU A 143 8.03 -14.87 -17.07
CA LEU A 143 6.59 -14.78 -16.84
C LEU A 143 5.79 -15.11 -18.12
N ALA A 144 6.33 -14.75 -19.29
CA ALA A 144 5.71 -14.93 -20.59
C ALA A 144 5.67 -16.38 -21.10
N ALA A 145 6.25 -17.32 -20.38
CA ALA A 145 6.12 -18.76 -20.67
C ALA A 145 4.65 -19.26 -20.58
N GLY A 146 3.75 -18.45 -19.96
CA GLY A 146 2.30 -18.55 -20.05
C GLY A 146 1.74 -17.35 -20.83
N ASP A 147 0.79 -17.56 -21.72
CA ASP A 147 0.16 -16.52 -22.58
C ASP A 147 -0.83 -15.65 -21.78
N ALA A 148 -0.40 -15.11 -20.64
CA ALA A 148 -1.25 -14.37 -19.70
C ALA A 148 -1.45 -12.90 -20.13
N PRO A 149 -2.67 -12.33 -20.00
CA PRO A 149 -2.97 -10.93 -20.34
C PRO A 149 -2.03 -9.92 -19.65
N VAL A 150 -1.58 -10.22 -18.43
CA VAL A 150 -0.63 -9.38 -17.67
C VAL A 150 0.70 -9.18 -18.40
N VAL A 151 1.14 -10.13 -19.21
CA VAL A 151 2.38 -10.00 -20.00
C VAL A 151 2.22 -8.95 -21.09
N ALA A 152 1.07 -8.92 -21.76
CA ALA A 152 0.77 -7.90 -22.77
C ALA A 152 0.68 -6.50 -22.12
N GLU A 153 0.03 -6.39 -20.95
CA GLU A 153 0.00 -5.16 -20.15
C GLU A 153 1.41 -4.66 -19.81
N LEU A 154 2.25 -5.52 -19.23
CA LEU A 154 3.59 -5.13 -18.80
C LEU A 154 4.48 -4.73 -19.99
N ARG A 155 4.41 -5.46 -21.11
CA ARG A 155 5.14 -5.12 -22.35
C ARG A 155 4.67 -3.79 -22.93
N CYS A 156 3.36 -3.53 -22.94
CA CYS A 156 2.78 -2.26 -23.35
C CYS A 156 3.34 -1.10 -22.51
N ARG A 157 3.23 -1.20 -21.18
CA ARG A 157 3.67 -0.15 -20.25
C ARG A 157 5.18 0.07 -20.28
N ILE A 158 5.97 -0.97 -20.47
CA ILE A 158 7.44 -0.84 -20.61
C ILE A 158 7.78 -0.17 -21.95
N ALA A 159 7.14 -0.56 -23.05
CA ALA A 159 7.39 0.06 -24.35
C ALA A 159 7.01 1.55 -24.32
N ASP A 160 5.88 1.92 -23.75
CA ASP A 160 5.46 3.30 -23.53
C ASP A 160 6.48 4.08 -22.69
N HIS A 161 6.91 3.51 -21.56
CA HIS A 161 7.91 4.12 -20.69
C HIS A 161 9.26 4.37 -21.38
N LEU A 162 9.62 3.55 -22.37
CA LEU A 162 10.82 3.69 -23.18
C LEU A 162 10.64 4.67 -24.35
N GLY A 163 9.41 5.06 -24.67
CA GLY A 163 9.07 5.90 -25.81
C GLY A 163 8.94 5.15 -27.14
N ASP A 164 8.80 3.81 -27.09
CA ASP A 164 8.50 3.00 -28.28
C ASP A 164 6.97 2.89 -28.44
N GLU A 165 6.34 4.00 -28.87
CA GLU A 165 4.90 4.08 -29.05
C GLU A 165 4.35 3.03 -30.04
N PRO A 166 4.99 2.73 -31.19
CA PRO A 166 4.52 1.67 -32.07
C PRO A 166 4.44 0.30 -31.38
N ALA A 167 5.46 -0.07 -30.62
CA ALA A 167 5.45 -1.31 -29.86
C ALA A 167 4.42 -1.27 -28.74
N ALA A 168 4.30 -0.14 -28.03
CA ALA A 168 3.32 0.04 -26.96
C ALA A 168 1.88 -0.13 -27.49
N ARG A 169 1.53 0.49 -28.62
CA ARG A 169 0.21 0.34 -29.25
C ARG A 169 -0.07 -1.10 -29.71
N SER A 170 0.93 -1.78 -30.27
CA SER A 170 0.77 -3.19 -30.66
C SER A 170 0.51 -4.11 -29.47
N TRP A 171 1.16 -3.85 -28.32
CA TRP A 171 0.90 -4.60 -27.10
C TRP A 171 -0.41 -4.20 -26.42
N TYR A 172 -0.80 -2.91 -26.53
CA TYR A 172 -2.11 -2.43 -26.08
C TYR A 172 -3.25 -3.19 -26.76
N ASP A 173 -3.22 -3.33 -28.10
CA ASP A 173 -4.25 -4.04 -28.86
C ASP A 173 -4.41 -5.49 -28.39
N ARG A 174 -3.30 -6.17 -28.11
CA ARG A 174 -3.30 -7.54 -27.57
C ARG A 174 -3.89 -7.59 -26.16
N TRP A 175 -3.49 -6.65 -25.29
CA TRP A 175 -3.98 -6.56 -23.94
C TRP A 175 -5.49 -6.24 -23.90
N ALA A 176 -5.95 -5.30 -24.72
CA ALA A 176 -7.35 -4.92 -24.81
C ALA A 176 -8.24 -6.03 -25.37
N ALA A 177 -7.71 -6.87 -26.28
CA ALA A 177 -8.42 -8.02 -26.85
C ALA A 177 -8.46 -9.24 -25.92
N ALA A 178 -7.62 -9.32 -24.91
CA ALA A 178 -7.56 -10.45 -24.00
C ALA A 178 -8.74 -10.45 -23.01
N ALA A 179 -9.26 -11.63 -22.71
CA ALA A 179 -10.27 -11.78 -21.65
C ALA A 179 -9.65 -11.43 -20.28
N PRO A 180 -10.35 -10.69 -19.41
CA PRO A 180 -9.88 -10.42 -18.08
C PRO A 180 -9.66 -11.71 -17.29
N ASP A 181 -8.50 -11.86 -16.64
CA ASP A 181 -8.23 -12.93 -15.70
C ASP A 181 -8.15 -12.34 -14.27
N PRO A 182 -8.98 -12.81 -13.34
CA PRO A 182 -8.91 -12.33 -11.93
C PRO A 182 -7.53 -12.55 -11.28
N ALA A 183 -6.75 -13.53 -11.74
CA ALA A 183 -5.38 -13.76 -11.27
C ALA A 183 -4.43 -12.61 -11.68
N ASP A 184 -4.74 -11.89 -12.76
CA ASP A 184 -3.96 -10.74 -13.25
C ASP A 184 -4.28 -9.42 -12.53
N GLY A 185 -5.21 -9.44 -11.59
CA GLY A 185 -5.59 -8.28 -10.77
C GLY A 185 -6.97 -7.73 -11.09
N CYS A 186 -7.26 -6.51 -10.59
CA CYS A 186 -8.57 -5.88 -10.73
C CYS A 186 -8.82 -5.44 -12.18
N PRO A 187 -9.91 -5.92 -12.84
CA PRO A 187 -10.27 -5.54 -14.20
C PRO A 187 -10.54 -4.02 -14.35
N GLU A 188 -11.17 -3.42 -13.35
CA GLU A 188 -11.47 -1.98 -13.34
C GLU A 188 -10.19 -1.14 -13.33
N CYS A 189 -9.21 -1.53 -12.50
CA CYS A 189 -7.90 -0.88 -12.49
C CYS A 189 -7.15 -1.07 -13.82
N ALA A 190 -7.35 -2.19 -14.51
CA ALA A 190 -6.76 -2.43 -15.83
C ALA A 190 -7.35 -1.47 -16.88
N ARG A 191 -8.68 -1.23 -16.85
CA ARG A 191 -9.33 -0.24 -17.74
C ARG A 191 -8.79 1.18 -17.50
N VAL A 192 -8.65 1.58 -16.24
CA VAL A 192 -8.07 2.89 -15.91
C VAL A 192 -6.66 3.03 -16.46
N ARG A 193 -5.79 2.01 -16.30
CA ARG A 193 -4.44 2.04 -16.87
C ARG A 193 -4.42 2.12 -18.39
N ARG A 194 -5.38 1.47 -19.10
CA ARG A 194 -5.55 1.61 -20.54
C ARG A 194 -5.94 3.03 -20.94
N ALA A 195 -6.88 3.61 -20.19
CA ALA A 195 -7.29 5.00 -20.42
C ALA A 195 -6.13 5.99 -20.19
N GLU A 196 -5.31 5.79 -19.17
CA GLU A 196 -4.12 6.62 -18.89
C GLU A 196 -3.11 6.57 -20.05
N LEU A 197 -2.87 5.40 -20.65
CA LEU A 197 -2.02 5.26 -21.84
C LEU A 197 -2.61 5.98 -23.05
N LEU A 198 -3.88 5.76 -23.36
CA LEU A 198 -4.57 6.45 -24.46
C LEU A 198 -4.53 7.97 -24.30
N ALA A 199 -4.76 8.45 -23.07
CA ALA A 199 -4.66 9.88 -22.76
C ALA A 199 -3.22 10.39 -22.93
N GLY A 200 -2.21 9.61 -22.56
CA GLY A 200 -0.79 9.92 -22.79
C GLY A 200 -0.44 10.06 -24.27
N TRP A 201 -1.05 9.27 -25.14
CA TRP A 201 -0.91 9.32 -26.59
C TRP A 201 -1.78 10.39 -27.28
N GLY A 202 -2.64 11.11 -26.52
CA GLY A 202 -3.53 12.13 -27.03
C GLY A 202 -4.87 11.61 -27.55
N ASP A 203 -5.17 10.34 -27.38
CA ASP A 203 -6.41 9.69 -27.81
C ASP A 203 -7.54 9.91 -26.77
N TRP A 204 -7.87 11.18 -26.45
CA TRP A 204 -8.75 11.58 -25.36
C TRP A 204 -10.12 10.90 -25.38
N ARG A 205 -10.74 10.73 -26.57
CA ARG A 205 -12.04 10.10 -26.72
C ARG A 205 -11.97 8.61 -26.40
N ALA A 206 -10.99 7.90 -26.94
CA ALA A 206 -10.79 6.50 -26.65
C ALA A 206 -10.49 6.26 -25.16
N ALA A 207 -9.75 7.18 -24.51
CA ALA A 207 -9.54 7.14 -23.06
C ALA A 207 -10.87 7.27 -22.28
N LEU A 208 -11.74 8.18 -22.70
CA LEU A 208 -13.07 8.35 -22.08
C LEU A 208 -13.99 7.15 -22.31
N ASP A 209 -13.91 6.49 -23.47
CA ASP A 209 -14.67 5.27 -23.78
C ASP A 209 -14.23 4.12 -22.84
N GLU A 210 -12.92 3.96 -22.58
CA GLU A 210 -12.42 2.98 -21.59
C GLU A 210 -12.90 3.28 -20.16
N LEU A 211 -13.00 4.56 -19.79
CA LEU A 211 -13.46 4.98 -18.46
C LEU A 211 -14.98 4.89 -18.28
N ALA A 212 -15.76 4.93 -19.36
CA ALA A 212 -17.22 4.90 -19.28
C ALA A 212 -17.76 3.61 -18.64
N ASP A 213 -17.04 2.50 -18.86
CA ASP A 213 -17.38 1.18 -18.34
C ASP A 213 -16.59 0.82 -17.07
N ALA A 214 -15.72 1.73 -16.57
CA ALA A 214 -14.93 1.52 -15.38
C ALA A 214 -15.61 2.08 -14.12
N GLY A 215 -15.25 1.59 -12.94
CA GLY A 215 -15.77 2.09 -11.66
C GLY A 215 -16.90 1.24 -11.07
N GLY A 216 -16.89 -0.06 -11.39
CA GLY A 216 -17.80 -1.02 -10.77
C GLY A 216 -17.64 -1.11 -9.23
N PRO A 217 -18.68 -1.56 -8.51
CA PRO A 217 -18.74 -1.52 -7.04
C PRO A 217 -17.71 -2.44 -6.35
N ASP A 218 -17.10 -3.35 -7.11
CA ASP A 218 -16.18 -4.34 -6.56
C ASP A 218 -14.74 -3.85 -6.39
N CYS A 219 -14.42 -2.62 -6.84
CA CYS A 219 -13.09 -2.03 -6.70
C CYS A 219 -13.11 -0.78 -5.83
N THR A 220 -12.42 -0.83 -4.71
CA THR A 220 -12.34 0.28 -3.75
C THR A 220 -11.49 1.46 -4.22
N GLU A 221 -10.61 1.26 -5.22
CA GLU A 221 -9.75 2.31 -5.77
C GLU A 221 -10.31 2.94 -7.05
N ALA A 222 -11.12 2.19 -7.81
CA ALA A 222 -11.54 2.58 -9.14
C ALA A 222 -12.35 3.89 -9.19
N PRO A 223 -13.29 4.19 -8.29
CA PRO A 223 -14.11 5.38 -8.42
C PRO A 223 -13.29 6.67 -8.52
N GLU A 224 -12.34 6.88 -7.61
CA GLU A 224 -11.51 8.09 -7.60
C GLU A 224 -10.44 8.06 -8.69
N ARG A 225 -9.90 6.89 -9.02
CA ARG A 225 -8.94 6.74 -10.12
C ARG A 225 -9.57 7.02 -11.48
N VAL A 226 -10.80 6.56 -11.72
CA VAL A 226 -11.58 6.87 -12.93
C VAL A 226 -11.74 8.38 -13.08
N LEU A 227 -12.14 9.06 -11.99
CA LEU A 227 -12.29 10.51 -11.99
C LEU A 227 -10.97 11.20 -12.31
N THR A 228 -9.87 10.78 -11.67
CA THR A 228 -8.55 11.38 -11.85
C THR A 228 -8.02 11.17 -13.26
N ALA A 229 -8.13 9.96 -13.80
CA ALA A 229 -7.70 9.65 -15.16
C ALA A 229 -8.55 10.40 -16.21
N GLY A 230 -9.81 10.71 -15.89
CA GLY A 230 -10.73 11.42 -16.79
C GLY A 230 -10.57 12.94 -16.81
N MET A 231 -9.97 13.58 -15.78
CA MET A 231 -9.94 15.04 -15.67
C MET A 231 -9.39 15.74 -16.93
N LEU A 232 -8.19 15.37 -17.37
CA LEU A 232 -7.56 15.96 -18.55
C LEU A 232 -8.27 15.56 -19.86
N PRO A 233 -8.64 14.29 -20.09
CA PRO A 233 -9.49 13.91 -21.22
C PRO A 233 -10.80 14.69 -21.32
N TRP A 234 -11.58 14.86 -20.23
CA TRP A 234 -12.81 15.68 -20.27
C TRP A 234 -12.52 17.14 -20.58
N LEU A 235 -11.48 17.72 -19.97
CA LEU A 235 -11.09 19.10 -20.29
C LEU A 235 -10.73 19.25 -21.77
N ARG A 236 -10.02 18.27 -22.36
CA ARG A 236 -9.65 18.25 -23.77
C ARG A 236 -10.82 17.97 -24.72
N ALA A 237 -11.80 17.20 -24.26
CA ALA A 237 -13.03 16.92 -25.00
C ALA A 237 -14.05 18.07 -24.99
N GLY A 238 -13.78 19.15 -24.22
CA GLY A 238 -14.69 20.30 -24.11
C GLY A 238 -15.81 20.08 -23.08
N GLU A 239 -15.57 19.22 -22.07
CA GLU A 239 -16.46 18.95 -20.95
C GLU A 239 -15.83 19.50 -19.62
N PRO A 240 -15.60 20.83 -19.52
CA PRO A 240 -14.82 21.40 -18.41
C PRO A 240 -15.55 21.26 -17.06
N GLU A 241 -16.87 21.34 -17.03
CA GLU A 241 -17.67 21.20 -15.80
C GLU A 241 -17.52 19.79 -15.20
N ARG A 242 -17.52 18.77 -16.06
CA ARG A 242 -17.29 17.38 -15.66
C ARG A 242 -15.87 17.17 -15.14
N ALA A 243 -14.90 17.80 -15.78
CA ALA A 243 -13.50 17.76 -15.34
C ALA A 243 -13.30 18.40 -13.96
N VAL A 244 -13.96 19.54 -13.70
CA VAL A 244 -13.95 20.21 -12.39
C VAL A 244 -14.62 19.33 -11.33
N ALA A 245 -15.81 18.80 -11.59
CA ALA A 245 -16.52 17.93 -10.65
C ALA A 245 -15.69 16.69 -10.31
N ALA A 246 -15.01 16.10 -11.30
CA ALA A 246 -14.12 14.96 -11.12
C ALA A 246 -12.92 15.32 -10.23
N HIS A 247 -12.29 16.48 -10.47
CA HIS A 247 -11.18 16.97 -9.66
C HIS A 247 -11.59 17.14 -8.19
N VAL A 248 -12.70 17.86 -7.98
CA VAL A 248 -13.23 18.16 -6.65
C VAL A 248 -13.47 16.87 -5.87
N ARG A 249 -14.20 15.93 -6.47
CA ARG A 249 -14.55 14.67 -5.81
C ARG A 249 -13.34 13.79 -5.54
N ALA A 250 -12.46 13.59 -6.52
CA ALA A 250 -11.29 12.74 -6.33
C ALA A 250 -10.27 13.34 -5.35
N TYR A 251 -10.05 14.66 -5.39
CA TYR A 251 -9.06 15.31 -4.51
C TYR A 251 -9.47 15.25 -3.03
N ARG A 252 -10.77 15.30 -2.71
CA ARG A 252 -11.25 15.14 -1.32
C ARG A 252 -10.70 13.90 -0.65
N ARG A 253 -10.66 12.77 -1.37
CA ARG A 253 -10.10 11.52 -0.87
C ARG A 253 -8.59 11.50 -0.97
N HIS A 254 -8.03 11.85 -2.13
CA HIS A 254 -6.59 11.78 -2.39
C HIS A 254 -5.77 12.69 -1.47
N ARG A 255 -6.32 13.81 -0.98
CA ARG A 255 -5.60 14.71 -0.06
C ARG A 255 -5.26 14.05 1.29
N HIS A 256 -6.00 13.02 1.71
CA HIS A 256 -5.83 12.33 2.99
C HIS A 256 -5.12 10.97 2.86
N GLU A 257 -4.98 10.44 1.66
CA GLU A 257 -4.40 9.13 1.42
C GLU A 257 -2.93 9.25 0.97
N ARG A 258 -2.01 8.64 1.72
CA ARG A 258 -0.61 8.58 1.30
C ARG A 258 -0.44 7.83 -0.02
N ALA A 259 -1.16 6.73 -0.19
CA ALA A 259 -1.13 5.92 -1.40
C ALA A 259 -1.61 6.65 -2.67
N ALA A 260 -2.30 7.79 -2.52
CA ALA A 260 -2.77 8.61 -3.63
C ALA A 260 -1.70 9.57 -4.19
N PHE A 261 -0.49 9.60 -3.63
CA PHE A 261 0.59 10.48 -4.12
C PHE A 261 0.82 10.40 -5.63
N PRO A 262 0.81 9.22 -6.30
CA PRO A 262 0.99 9.13 -7.75
C PRO A 262 -0.07 9.88 -8.58
N TYR A 263 -1.25 10.13 -8.01
CA TYR A 263 -2.34 10.80 -8.72
C TYR A 263 -2.31 12.33 -8.60
N LEU A 264 -1.48 12.89 -7.70
CA LEU A 264 -1.44 14.33 -7.43
C LEU A 264 -0.92 15.14 -8.62
N ALA A 265 -0.04 14.57 -9.45
CA ALA A 265 0.43 15.22 -10.67
C ALA A 265 -0.71 15.57 -11.63
N ALA A 266 -1.72 14.69 -11.77
CA ALA A 266 -2.89 14.94 -12.59
C ALA A 266 -3.73 16.10 -12.05
N HIS A 267 -3.91 16.19 -10.72
CA HIS A 267 -4.61 17.31 -10.07
C HIS A 267 -3.89 18.63 -10.28
N LEU A 268 -2.58 18.66 -10.12
CA LEU A 268 -1.76 19.86 -10.34
C LEU A 268 -1.83 20.35 -11.80
N ARG A 269 -1.64 19.42 -12.77
CA ARG A 269 -1.77 19.75 -14.20
C ARG A 269 -3.18 20.27 -14.52
N PHE A 270 -4.20 19.62 -13.96
CA PHE A 270 -5.58 20.07 -14.14
C PHE A 270 -5.77 21.52 -13.66
N CYS A 271 -5.32 21.86 -12.45
CA CYS A 271 -5.40 23.21 -11.92
C CYS A 271 -4.72 24.24 -12.84
N ALA A 272 -3.52 23.95 -13.33
CA ALA A 272 -2.81 24.82 -14.26
C ALA A 272 -3.60 25.00 -15.57
N LEU A 273 -4.06 23.90 -16.19
CA LEU A 273 -4.72 23.90 -17.50
C LEU A 273 -6.18 24.38 -17.48
N ALA A 274 -6.83 24.38 -16.30
CA ALA A 274 -8.18 24.91 -16.10
C ALA A 274 -8.19 26.40 -15.70
N GLY A 275 -7.01 27.06 -15.58
CA GLY A 275 -6.90 28.47 -15.21
C GLY A 275 -6.98 28.76 -13.72
N HIS A 276 -6.69 27.76 -12.85
CA HIS A 276 -6.72 27.86 -11.38
C HIS A 276 -5.35 27.62 -10.73
N PRO A 277 -4.28 28.39 -11.11
CA PRO A 277 -2.95 28.16 -10.54
C PRO A 277 -2.87 28.41 -9.05
N GLY A 278 -3.70 29.30 -8.49
CA GLY A 278 -3.79 29.53 -7.05
C GLY A 278 -4.16 28.26 -6.30
N ARG A 279 -5.14 27.50 -6.80
CA ARG A 279 -5.51 26.20 -6.24
C ARG A 279 -4.40 25.17 -6.39
N GLY A 280 -3.70 25.18 -7.51
CA GLY A 280 -2.50 24.35 -7.68
C GLY A 280 -1.42 24.64 -6.64
N LEU A 281 -1.20 25.91 -6.28
CA LEU A 281 -0.28 26.30 -5.20
C LEU A 281 -0.74 25.81 -3.82
N ASP A 282 -2.04 25.81 -3.54
CA ASP A 282 -2.59 25.27 -2.30
C ASP A 282 -2.32 23.76 -2.17
N ILE A 283 -2.53 23.01 -3.26
CA ILE A 283 -2.20 21.58 -3.34
C ILE A 283 -0.69 21.36 -3.13
N LEU A 284 0.15 22.18 -3.75
CA LEU A 284 1.61 22.12 -3.54
C LEU A 284 1.97 22.36 -2.08
N ALA A 285 1.44 23.41 -1.45
CA ALA A 285 1.69 23.72 -0.06
C ALA A 285 1.31 22.54 0.87
N GLU A 286 0.16 21.94 0.62
CA GLU A 286 -0.35 20.81 1.42
C GLU A 286 0.48 19.53 1.20
N ARG A 287 0.89 19.24 -0.05
CA ARG A 287 1.44 17.94 -0.43
C ARG A 287 2.95 17.91 -0.67
N LEU A 288 3.62 19.06 -0.65
CA LEU A 288 5.08 19.15 -0.81
C LEU A 288 5.87 18.28 0.19
N PRO A 289 5.46 18.13 1.46
CA PRO A 289 6.14 17.22 2.39
C PRO A 289 6.11 15.75 1.96
N SER A 290 5.07 15.34 1.24
CA SER A 290 4.94 13.96 0.75
C SER A 290 5.95 13.62 -0.35
N LEU A 291 6.47 14.62 -1.07
CA LEU A 291 7.49 14.43 -2.10
C LEU A 291 8.80 13.87 -1.53
N ASP A 292 9.15 14.22 -0.30
CA ASP A 292 10.35 13.71 0.38
C ASP A 292 10.24 12.21 0.73
N HIS A 293 9.04 11.66 0.68
CA HIS A 293 8.70 10.28 1.02
C HIS A 293 7.90 9.60 -0.08
N ALA A 294 8.10 10.03 -1.33
CA ALA A 294 7.47 9.40 -2.48
C ALA A 294 7.86 7.92 -2.58
N ASP A 295 6.88 7.07 -2.85
CA ASP A 295 7.09 5.63 -2.91
C ASP A 295 7.92 5.21 -4.13
N ASP A 296 7.98 6.04 -5.18
CA ASP A 296 8.76 5.79 -6.39
C ASP A 296 9.23 7.10 -7.07
N GLU A 297 10.30 6.97 -7.87
CA GLU A 297 10.94 8.07 -8.58
C GLU A 297 10.07 8.63 -9.72
N LEU A 298 9.20 7.79 -10.34
CA LEU A 298 8.32 8.23 -11.42
C LEU A 298 7.26 9.20 -10.88
N SER A 299 6.59 8.82 -9.80
CA SER A 299 5.58 9.68 -9.16
C SER A 299 6.19 10.99 -8.64
N ALA A 300 7.41 10.94 -8.09
CA ALA A 300 8.15 12.13 -7.67
C ALA A 300 8.47 13.04 -8.85
N MET A 301 8.93 12.48 -9.97
CA MET A 301 9.22 13.19 -11.21
C MET A 301 7.97 13.89 -11.76
N GLU A 302 6.87 13.16 -11.84
CA GLU A 302 5.60 13.69 -12.37
C GLU A 302 5.01 14.78 -11.48
N PHE A 303 5.01 14.57 -10.15
CA PHE A 303 4.57 15.60 -9.19
C PHE A 303 5.42 16.87 -9.31
N ALA A 304 6.74 16.73 -9.38
CA ALA A 304 7.65 17.86 -9.50
C ALA A 304 7.46 18.61 -10.83
N ALA A 305 7.29 17.90 -11.96
CA ALA A 305 7.04 18.52 -13.25
C ALA A 305 5.70 19.27 -13.29
N ALA A 306 4.64 18.66 -12.75
CA ALA A 306 3.33 19.29 -12.66
C ALA A 306 3.35 20.50 -11.73
N GLY A 307 4.08 20.42 -10.61
CA GLY A 307 4.31 21.53 -9.69
C GLY A 307 5.07 22.68 -10.33
N ALA A 308 6.11 22.40 -11.11
CA ALA A 308 6.84 23.42 -11.87
C ALA A 308 5.94 24.14 -12.88
N LEU A 309 5.05 23.40 -13.56
CA LEU A 309 4.05 23.99 -14.45
C LEU A 309 3.10 24.91 -13.69
N VAL A 310 2.58 24.47 -12.53
CA VAL A 310 1.70 25.30 -11.68
C VAL A 310 2.41 26.58 -11.27
N CYS A 311 3.68 26.53 -10.82
CA CYS A 311 4.45 27.70 -10.43
C CYS A 311 4.65 28.66 -11.62
N ALA A 312 4.98 28.14 -12.79
CA ALA A 312 5.14 28.96 -13.99
C ALA A 312 3.85 29.71 -14.35
N VAL A 313 2.69 29.01 -14.35
CA VAL A 313 1.38 29.61 -14.64
C VAL A 313 0.95 30.57 -13.52
N ALA A 314 1.29 30.29 -12.27
CA ALA A 314 1.02 31.18 -11.15
C ALA A 314 1.79 32.50 -11.25
N THR A 315 3.04 32.45 -11.71
CA THR A 315 3.82 33.66 -12.02
C THR A 315 3.15 34.50 -13.13
N ASP A 316 2.67 33.85 -14.22
CA ASP A 316 1.93 34.52 -15.30
C ASP A 316 0.61 35.14 -14.80
N ALA A 317 0.02 34.55 -13.76
CA ALA A 317 -1.20 35.06 -13.11
C ALA A 317 -0.93 36.16 -12.05
N GLY A 318 0.31 36.58 -11.83
CA GLY A 318 0.68 37.59 -10.83
C GLY A 318 0.64 37.09 -9.40
N LEU A 319 0.82 35.77 -9.17
CA LEU A 319 0.87 35.14 -7.85
C LEU A 319 2.32 34.90 -7.36
N ASP A 320 3.30 35.54 -7.97
CA ASP A 320 4.73 35.42 -7.69
C ASP A 320 5.11 35.76 -6.24
N ALA A 321 4.36 36.69 -5.61
CA ALA A 321 4.57 37.07 -4.22
C ALA A 321 4.10 36.02 -3.18
N ARG A 322 3.38 34.98 -3.57
CA ARG A 322 3.00 33.89 -2.65
C ARG A 322 4.22 33.10 -2.24
N THR A 323 4.20 32.63 -0.99
CA THR A 323 5.23 31.74 -0.44
C THR A 323 4.63 30.38 -0.08
N VAL A 324 5.41 29.35 -0.24
CA VAL A 324 5.06 27.97 0.15
C VAL A 324 6.10 27.49 1.16
N HIS A 325 5.62 27.06 2.32
CA HIS A 325 6.48 26.48 3.35
C HIS A 325 6.92 25.07 2.95
N ARG A 326 8.25 24.88 2.88
CA ARG A 326 8.86 23.57 2.70
C ARG A 326 9.50 23.14 4.02
N PRO A 327 9.02 22.07 4.67
CA PRO A 327 9.58 21.61 5.93
C PRO A 327 11.01 21.08 5.78
N ALA A 328 11.71 20.96 6.91
CA ALA A 328 13.01 20.30 6.96
C ALA A 328 12.89 18.81 6.59
N SER A 329 13.88 18.28 5.85
CA SER A 329 13.94 16.85 5.49
C SER A 329 15.39 16.40 5.40
N GLY A 330 15.78 15.41 6.20
CA GLY A 330 17.16 14.96 6.30
C GLY A 330 18.11 16.11 6.67
N SER A 331 19.11 16.37 5.82
CA SER A 331 20.05 17.50 6.00
C SER A 331 19.53 18.83 5.42
N ARG A 332 18.39 18.85 4.74
CA ARG A 332 17.81 20.04 4.14
C ARG A 332 17.01 20.82 5.20
N PRO A 333 17.33 22.12 5.45
CA PRO A 333 16.58 22.93 6.38
C PRO A 333 15.19 23.28 5.85
N ALA A 334 14.27 23.62 6.77
CA ALA A 334 13.00 24.23 6.40
C ALA A 334 13.24 25.60 5.72
N ALA A 335 12.38 25.94 4.76
CA ALA A 335 12.46 27.21 4.04
C ALA A 335 11.07 27.62 3.54
N ASP A 336 10.81 28.94 3.56
CA ASP A 336 9.69 29.53 2.85
C ASP A 336 10.19 29.93 1.45
N LEU A 337 9.64 29.32 0.43
CA LEU A 337 10.02 29.53 -0.97
C LEU A 337 8.96 30.38 -1.64
N ASP A 338 9.37 31.43 -2.36
CA ASP A 338 8.49 32.09 -3.31
C ASP A 338 8.18 31.14 -4.48
N VAL A 339 7.19 31.51 -5.29
CA VAL A 339 6.69 30.66 -6.38
C VAL A 339 7.78 30.37 -7.43
N GLU A 340 8.67 31.35 -7.70
CA GLU A 340 9.74 31.20 -8.69
C GLU A 340 10.83 30.24 -8.19
N ALA A 341 11.28 30.43 -6.93
CA ALA A 341 12.27 29.53 -6.32
C ALA A 341 11.73 28.11 -6.17
N LEU A 342 10.45 27.95 -5.79
CA LEU A 342 9.81 26.65 -5.70
C LEU A 342 9.72 25.98 -7.09
N GLY A 343 9.29 26.75 -8.11
CA GLY A 343 9.18 26.26 -9.49
C GLY A 343 10.54 25.79 -10.03
N THR A 344 11.61 26.54 -9.77
CA THR A 344 12.98 26.17 -10.16
C THR A 344 13.41 24.87 -9.47
N ALA A 345 13.22 24.76 -8.17
CA ALA A 345 13.60 23.57 -7.40
C ALA A 345 12.84 22.31 -7.87
N LEU A 346 11.55 22.43 -8.17
CA LEU A 346 10.72 21.34 -8.69
C LEU A 346 11.14 20.96 -10.13
N LEU A 347 11.47 21.93 -10.97
CA LEU A 347 11.96 21.69 -12.32
C LEU A 347 13.31 20.94 -12.30
N ASP A 348 14.24 21.36 -11.47
CA ASP A 348 15.54 20.72 -11.30
C ASP A 348 15.38 19.25 -10.85
N LEU A 349 14.47 19.01 -9.91
CA LEU A 349 14.16 17.64 -9.45
C LEU A 349 13.56 16.80 -10.58
N ALA A 350 12.56 17.31 -11.29
CA ALA A 350 11.89 16.60 -12.38
C ALA A 350 12.87 16.24 -13.50
N THR A 351 13.71 17.20 -13.92
CA THR A 351 14.70 16.99 -14.99
C THR A 351 15.81 16.04 -14.57
N GLY A 352 16.25 16.10 -13.32
CA GLY A 352 17.24 15.16 -12.77
C GLY A 352 16.75 13.72 -12.74
N LEU A 353 15.50 13.51 -12.31
CA LEU A 353 14.87 12.18 -12.32
C LEU A 353 14.61 11.68 -13.74
N ALA A 354 14.10 12.53 -14.63
CA ALA A 354 13.90 12.19 -16.04
C ALA A 354 15.21 11.78 -16.72
N GLY A 355 16.30 12.52 -16.48
CA GLY A 355 17.63 12.18 -16.98
C GLY A 355 18.15 10.84 -16.46
N SER A 356 17.83 10.47 -15.21
CA SER A 356 18.19 9.17 -14.64
C SER A 356 17.44 8.02 -15.31
N PHE A 357 16.14 8.19 -15.59
CA PHE A 357 15.36 7.23 -16.36
C PHE A 357 15.89 7.12 -17.81
N ASP A 358 16.13 8.24 -18.47
CA ASP A 358 16.63 8.26 -19.84
C ASP A 358 18.01 7.59 -19.98
N ALA A 359 18.90 7.83 -19.02
CA ALA A 359 20.21 7.17 -18.98
C ALA A 359 20.07 5.64 -18.84
N ARG A 360 19.16 5.16 -17.96
CA ARG A 360 18.87 3.74 -17.81
C ARG A 360 18.22 3.15 -19.07
N ASN A 361 17.28 3.89 -19.68
CA ASN A 361 16.49 3.47 -20.84
C ASN A 361 17.27 3.51 -22.16
N GLY A 362 18.31 4.33 -22.24
CA GLY A 362 19.03 4.61 -23.49
C GLY A 362 18.21 5.47 -24.47
N THR A 363 17.24 6.26 -23.97
CA THR A 363 16.36 7.14 -24.76
C THR A 363 16.29 8.52 -24.12
N GLY A 364 15.68 9.50 -24.79
CA GLY A 364 15.37 10.82 -24.22
C GLY A 364 13.87 11.01 -23.95
N HIS A 365 13.11 9.91 -23.81
CA HIS A 365 11.65 9.94 -23.78
C HIS A 365 11.12 10.64 -22.53
N GLN A 366 11.64 10.33 -21.34
CA GLN A 366 11.13 10.90 -20.10
C GLN A 366 11.42 12.41 -20.00
N SER A 367 12.61 12.85 -20.43
CA SER A 367 12.92 14.28 -20.55
C SER A 367 12.02 14.97 -21.58
N GLY A 368 11.74 14.33 -22.72
CA GLY A 368 10.81 14.82 -23.72
C GLY A 368 9.38 14.95 -23.19
N ARG A 369 8.93 13.97 -22.38
CA ARG A 369 7.61 13.97 -21.73
C ARG A 369 7.46 15.13 -20.75
N ILE A 370 8.47 15.36 -19.89
CA ILE A 370 8.48 16.50 -18.97
C ILE A 370 8.47 17.82 -19.74
N ALA A 371 9.29 17.95 -20.78
CA ALA A 371 9.32 19.14 -21.62
C ALA A 371 7.96 19.42 -22.31
N SER A 372 7.25 18.37 -22.73
CA SER A 372 5.91 18.51 -23.31
C SER A 372 4.88 19.02 -22.30
N TRP A 373 4.95 18.59 -21.05
CA TRP A 373 4.08 19.09 -19.98
C TRP A 373 4.33 20.57 -19.70
N LEU A 374 5.60 20.97 -19.63
CA LEU A 374 5.97 22.38 -19.42
C LEU A 374 5.57 23.26 -20.61
N ALA A 375 5.59 22.74 -21.84
CA ALA A 375 5.11 23.46 -23.02
C ALA A 375 3.59 23.72 -23.00
N GLU A 376 2.82 23.02 -22.15
CA GLU A 376 1.40 23.29 -21.93
C GLU A 376 1.15 24.67 -21.26
N ARG A 377 2.19 25.34 -20.72
CA ARG A 377 2.13 26.71 -20.16
C ARG A 377 1.43 27.69 -21.08
N THR A 378 1.79 27.71 -22.38
CA THR A 378 1.14 28.61 -23.37
C THR A 378 -0.37 28.39 -23.47
N ARG A 379 -0.84 27.16 -23.32
CA ARG A 379 -2.27 26.85 -23.28
C ARG A 379 -2.89 27.27 -21.96
N ALA A 380 -2.20 27.05 -20.85
CA ALA A 380 -2.64 27.46 -19.52
C ALA A 380 -2.77 29.00 -19.42
N GLU A 381 -1.86 29.77 -20.02
CA GLU A 381 -1.95 31.24 -20.12
C GLU A 381 -3.26 31.68 -20.81
N GLN A 382 -3.69 31.00 -21.86
CA GLN A 382 -4.96 31.28 -22.54
C GLN A 382 -6.18 31.04 -21.61
N MET A 383 -6.09 30.04 -20.74
CA MET A 383 -7.14 29.73 -19.77
C MET A 383 -7.19 30.71 -18.60
N LEU A 384 -6.13 31.45 -18.30
CA LEU A 384 -6.16 32.52 -17.28
C LEU A 384 -7.14 33.66 -17.64
N VAL A 385 -7.35 33.90 -18.94
CA VAL A 385 -8.28 34.93 -19.43
C VAL A 385 -9.74 34.51 -19.25
N ALA A 386 -10.03 33.23 -19.37
CA ALA A 386 -11.37 32.65 -19.19
C ALA A 386 -11.24 31.31 -18.47
N PRO A 387 -10.99 31.31 -17.18
CA PRO A 387 -10.85 30.07 -16.41
C PRO A 387 -12.14 29.26 -16.44
N VAL A 388 -12.00 27.96 -16.36
CA VAL A 388 -13.15 27.06 -16.22
C VAL A 388 -13.92 27.44 -14.96
N PRO A 389 -15.26 27.61 -15.00
CA PRO A 389 -16.04 27.94 -13.82
C PRO A 389 -15.80 26.94 -12.70
N TRP A 390 -15.46 27.46 -11.53
CA TRP A 390 -15.28 26.66 -10.33
C TRP A 390 -16.54 26.72 -9.48
N PRO A 391 -16.97 25.63 -8.84
CA PRO A 391 -18.11 25.67 -7.96
C PRO A 391 -17.94 26.75 -6.88
N PRO A 392 -18.94 27.62 -6.64
CA PRO A 392 -18.83 28.73 -5.67
C PRO A 392 -18.60 28.26 -4.24
N ASP A 393 -18.94 27.02 -3.93
CA ASP A 393 -18.88 26.44 -2.60
C ASP A 393 -17.67 25.52 -2.39
N TRP A 394 -16.55 25.80 -3.08
CA TRP A 394 -15.28 25.14 -2.69
C TRP A 394 -14.88 25.69 -1.32
N PRO A 395 -14.89 24.89 -0.25
CA PRO A 395 -14.52 25.40 1.05
C PRO A 395 -13.08 25.90 1.02
N GLU A 396 -12.91 27.18 1.21
CA GLU A 396 -11.68 27.73 1.70
C GLU A 396 -11.54 27.19 3.13
N ASP A 397 -10.74 26.16 3.29
CA ASP A 397 -10.12 25.68 4.53
C ASP A 397 -10.96 25.09 5.68
N ASP A 398 -12.27 24.97 5.59
CA ASP A 398 -13.11 24.43 6.67
C ASP A 398 -13.88 23.16 6.26
N GLY A 399 -13.22 21.99 6.38
CA GLY A 399 -13.89 20.67 6.37
C GLY A 399 -14.49 20.23 5.03
N PRO A 400 -14.93 18.98 4.91
CA PRO A 400 -15.57 18.47 3.68
C PRO A 400 -16.85 19.26 3.38
N PRO A 401 -17.08 19.70 2.11
CA PRO A 401 -18.27 20.42 1.76
C PRO A 401 -19.52 19.54 1.85
N ASP A 402 -20.58 20.17 2.29
CA ASP A 402 -21.94 19.64 2.30
C ASP A 402 -22.44 19.55 0.84
N ASP A 403 -22.34 18.38 0.22
CA ASP A 403 -22.92 18.15 -1.12
C ASP A 403 -24.43 17.99 -0.94
N GLY A 404 -25.21 18.79 -1.59
CA GLY A 404 -26.67 18.59 -1.69
C GLY A 404 -27.12 17.26 -2.34
N LEU A 405 -26.20 16.29 -2.48
CA LEU A 405 -26.45 14.86 -2.69
C LEU A 405 -26.30 14.06 -1.38
N ALA A 406 -26.02 14.75 -0.25
CA ALA A 406 -25.74 14.17 1.06
C ALA A 406 -26.97 14.10 1.96
N ASP A 407 -28.16 14.26 1.45
CA ASP A 407 -29.37 14.05 2.27
C ASP A 407 -29.56 12.58 2.70
N ASP A 408 -28.69 11.66 2.22
CA ASP A 408 -28.73 10.23 2.60
C ASP A 408 -27.37 9.65 3.07
N LEU A 409 -26.26 10.44 3.16
CA LEU A 409 -25.01 9.94 3.73
C LEU A 409 -24.80 10.52 5.14
N PRO A 410 -24.55 9.67 6.16
CA PRO A 410 -24.32 10.13 7.52
C PRO A 410 -23.10 11.07 7.60
N ASP A 411 -23.20 12.10 8.43
CA ASP A 411 -22.16 13.10 8.71
C ASP A 411 -20.80 12.40 9.04
N ASP A 412 -19.83 12.56 8.16
CA ASP A 412 -18.56 11.82 8.19
C ASP A 412 -17.48 12.53 9.03
N ARG A 413 -17.86 13.58 9.77
CA ARG A 413 -16.94 14.32 10.64
C ARG A 413 -16.63 13.52 11.89
N PRO A 414 -15.33 13.36 12.26
CA PRO A 414 -14.98 12.81 13.55
C PRO A 414 -15.54 13.67 14.68
N VAL A 415 -16.36 13.06 15.53
CA VAL A 415 -16.89 13.68 16.74
C VAL A 415 -16.39 12.92 17.96
N PRO A 416 -16.30 13.54 19.14
CA PRO A 416 -15.92 12.84 20.36
C PRO A 416 -16.80 11.62 20.62
N LEU A 417 -16.20 10.50 21.00
CA LEU A 417 -16.94 9.29 21.35
C LEU A 417 -17.95 9.58 22.46
N SER A 418 -19.23 9.28 22.22
CA SER A 418 -20.31 9.50 23.18
C SER A 418 -21.22 8.28 23.26
N LEU A 419 -21.96 8.14 24.37
CA LEU A 419 -22.98 7.08 24.51
C LEU A 419 -24.06 7.22 23.42
N ALA A 420 -24.49 8.44 23.15
CA ALA A 420 -25.50 8.72 22.12
C ALA A 420 -25.03 8.26 20.73
N LEU A 421 -23.76 8.43 20.40
CA LEU A 421 -23.20 7.99 19.12
C LEU A 421 -23.19 6.45 19.02
N VAL A 422 -22.82 5.76 20.12
CA VAL A 422 -22.82 4.28 20.18
C VAL A 422 -24.23 3.73 20.04
N THR A 423 -25.21 4.30 20.76
CA THR A 423 -26.60 3.84 20.71
C THR A 423 -27.22 4.10 19.35
N ALA A 424 -26.96 5.27 18.74
CA ALA A 424 -27.42 5.57 17.38
C ALA A 424 -26.85 4.60 16.33
N ALA A 425 -25.59 4.19 16.47
CA ALA A 425 -24.98 3.20 15.59
C ALA A 425 -25.66 1.82 15.70
N LEU A 426 -25.94 1.37 16.94
CA LEU A 426 -26.65 0.10 17.18
C LEU A 426 -28.11 0.15 16.71
N GLU A 427 -28.79 1.29 16.85
CA GLU A 427 -30.14 1.51 16.36
C GLU A 427 -30.22 1.44 14.83
N ARG A 428 -29.28 2.08 14.12
CA ARG A 428 -29.19 1.96 12.65
C ARG A 428 -29.04 0.53 12.18
N ARG A 429 -28.33 -0.29 12.96
CA ARG A 429 -28.13 -1.72 12.69
C ARG A 429 -29.34 -2.59 13.07
N GLY A 430 -30.30 -2.03 13.81
CA GLY A 430 -31.44 -2.78 14.34
C GLY A 430 -31.08 -3.71 15.51
N ASP A 431 -29.97 -3.47 16.18
CA ASP A 431 -29.51 -4.27 17.32
C ASP A 431 -30.36 -4.01 18.57
N ARG A 432 -30.59 -5.06 19.38
CA ARG A 432 -31.29 -4.96 20.65
C ARG A 432 -30.31 -4.86 21.81
N TYR A 433 -30.43 -3.83 22.61
CA TYR A 433 -29.55 -3.56 23.73
C TYR A 433 -30.30 -2.92 24.90
N VAL A 434 -29.63 -2.87 26.06
CA VAL A 434 -30.03 -2.08 27.22
C VAL A 434 -28.80 -1.26 27.66
N VAL A 435 -29.06 -0.12 28.28
CA VAL A 435 -27.99 0.71 28.88
C VAL A 435 -28.12 0.56 30.40
N ASP A 436 -27.03 0.19 31.05
CA ASP A 436 -27.01 0.07 32.50
C ASP A 436 -26.75 1.42 33.22
N ALA A 437 -26.78 1.43 34.54
CA ALA A 437 -26.59 2.63 35.35
C ALA A 437 -25.15 3.22 35.27
N ALA A 438 -24.20 2.49 34.68
CA ALA A 438 -22.82 2.91 34.46
C ALA A 438 -22.55 3.34 32.99
N ASP A 439 -23.60 3.67 32.23
CA ASP A 439 -23.51 4.02 30.81
C ASP A 439 -22.89 2.91 29.92
N THR A 440 -22.97 1.66 30.36
CA THR A 440 -22.54 0.51 29.57
C THR A 440 -23.71 0.00 28.73
N VAL A 441 -23.52 -0.10 27.43
CA VAL A 441 -24.46 -0.74 26.52
C VAL A 441 -24.25 -2.24 26.59
N VAL A 442 -25.31 -3.00 26.86
CA VAL A 442 -25.27 -4.45 26.99
C VAL A 442 -26.29 -5.07 26.03
N GLY A 443 -25.85 -5.98 25.20
CA GLY A 443 -26.69 -6.71 24.26
C GLY A 443 -26.32 -8.19 24.16
N ARG A 444 -27.22 -8.97 23.56
CA ARG A 444 -26.99 -10.39 23.30
C ARG A 444 -27.03 -10.67 21.80
N TRP A 445 -25.96 -11.27 21.28
CA TRP A 445 -25.80 -11.69 19.89
C TRP A 445 -25.44 -13.18 19.86
N GLY A 446 -26.44 -14.04 19.61
CA GLY A 446 -26.26 -15.49 19.69
C GLY A 446 -25.81 -15.94 21.08
N GLU A 447 -24.69 -16.65 21.14
CA GLU A 447 -24.06 -17.12 22.39
C GLU A 447 -23.18 -16.07 23.08
N ALA A 448 -23.07 -14.85 22.52
CA ALA A 448 -22.28 -13.76 23.06
C ALA A 448 -23.14 -12.79 23.89
N LEU A 449 -22.71 -12.48 25.10
CA LEU A 449 -23.10 -11.27 25.81
C LEU A 449 -22.04 -10.21 25.55
N ILE A 450 -22.41 -9.14 24.86
CA ILE A 450 -21.48 -8.07 24.49
C ILE A 450 -21.79 -6.81 25.26
N GLN A 451 -20.74 -6.23 25.84
CA GLN A 451 -20.77 -4.98 26.59
C GLN A 451 -19.95 -3.94 25.84
N VAL A 452 -20.56 -2.80 25.51
CA VAL A 452 -19.88 -1.67 24.89
C VAL A 452 -19.84 -0.52 25.89
N ARG A 453 -18.66 -0.04 26.21
CA ARG A 453 -18.46 1.06 27.15
C ARG A 453 -17.38 2.02 26.66
N ARG A 454 -17.45 3.23 27.16
CA ARG A 454 -16.38 4.21 27.04
C ARG A 454 -15.39 4.01 28.18
N ALA A 455 -14.10 3.96 27.86
CA ALA A 455 -13.00 3.83 28.79
C ALA A 455 -11.98 4.98 28.55
N GLY A 456 -10.93 5.05 29.38
CA GLY A 456 -9.99 6.16 29.38
C GLY A 456 -10.43 7.30 30.30
N GLU A 457 -9.53 8.24 30.60
CA GLU A 457 -9.80 9.35 31.54
C GLU A 457 -10.89 10.31 31.04
N ARG A 458 -11.02 10.46 29.72
CA ARG A 458 -12.00 11.33 29.05
C ARG A 458 -13.12 10.55 28.38
N GLY A 459 -13.14 9.21 28.51
CA GLY A 459 -14.07 8.34 27.82
C GLY A 459 -13.77 8.18 26.32
N GLU A 460 -12.51 8.37 25.93
CA GLU A 460 -12.03 8.37 24.54
C GLU A 460 -11.77 6.98 23.97
N ILE A 461 -11.77 5.94 24.80
CA ILE A 461 -11.52 4.56 24.35
C ILE A 461 -12.84 3.84 24.17
N LEU A 462 -13.13 3.36 22.97
CA LEU A 462 -14.20 2.40 22.72
C LEU A 462 -13.73 1.02 23.20
N HIS A 463 -14.35 0.51 24.25
CA HIS A 463 -14.07 -0.81 24.80
C HIS A 463 -15.25 -1.73 24.62
N VAL A 464 -15.07 -2.80 23.87
CA VAL A 464 -16.09 -3.82 23.60
C VAL A 464 -15.64 -5.14 24.23
N ARG A 465 -16.39 -5.61 25.19
CA ARG A 465 -16.16 -6.89 25.87
C ARG A 465 -17.18 -7.92 25.45
N THR A 466 -16.73 -9.04 24.97
CA THR A 466 -17.54 -10.22 24.70
C THR A 466 -17.37 -11.24 25.82
N VAL A 467 -18.47 -11.73 26.33
CA VAL A 467 -18.50 -12.81 27.32
C VAL A 467 -19.28 -13.98 26.73
N ALA A 468 -18.65 -15.14 26.59
CA ALA A 468 -19.34 -16.35 26.11
C ALA A 468 -20.36 -16.83 27.13
N SER A 469 -21.51 -17.32 26.66
CA SER A 469 -22.57 -17.85 27.52
C SER A 469 -22.15 -19.11 28.29
N ARG A 470 -21.32 -19.95 27.63
CA ARG A 470 -20.82 -21.18 28.22
C ARG A 470 -19.77 -20.92 29.30
N ARG A 471 -19.92 -21.58 30.45
CA ARG A 471 -18.97 -21.59 31.56
C ARG A 471 -18.23 -22.92 31.58
N LEU A 472 -16.97 -22.91 31.97
CA LEU A 472 -16.20 -24.14 32.22
C LEU A 472 -15.93 -24.31 33.71
N PRO A 473 -15.95 -25.53 34.25
CA PRO A 473 -15.56 -25.76 35.65
C PRO A 473 -14.07 -25.47 35.82
N ALA A 474 -13.67 -25.04 37.02
CA ALA A 474 -12.27 -24.68 37.32
C ALA A 474 -11.28 -25.84 37.07
N SER A 475 -11.73 -27.09 37.06
CA SER A 475 -10.94 -28.28 36.72
C SER A 475 -10.48 -28.30 35.25
N ARG A 476 -11.14 -27.57 34.34
CA ARG A 476 -10.80 -27.45 32.90
C ARG A 476 -9.94 -26.23 32.58
N ARG A 477 -9.26 -25.68 33.58
CA ARG A 477 -8.45 -24.46 33.46
C ARG A 477 -7.41 -24.54 32.34
N ALA A 478 -6.67 -25.64 32.25
CA ALA A 478 -5.64 -25.84 31.22
C ALA A 478 -6.24 -25.80 29.81
N GLU A 479 -7.42 -26.36 29.61
CA GLU A 479 -8.13 -26.36 28.34
C GLU A 479 -8.64 -24.94 27.98
N ALA A 480 -9.17 -24.21 28.96
CA ALA A 480 -9.60 -22.83 28.75
C ALA A 480 -8.45 -21.92 28.32
N TYR A 481 -7.28 -22.04 28.95
CA TYR A 481 -6.10 -21.28 28.53
C TYR A 481 -5.57 -21.70 27.15
N ALA A 482 -5.53 -23.01 26.86
CA ALA A 482 -5.10 -23.50 25.56
C ALA A 482 -6.02 -22.99 24.45
N PHE A 483 -7.32 -22.96 24.67
CA PHE A 483 -8.28 -22.38 23.73
C PHE A 483 -8.04 -20.88 23.50
N CYS A 484 -7.94 -20.08 24.56
CA CYS A 484 -7.69 -18.64 24.44
C CYS A 484 -6.36 -18.34 23.73
N ASN A 485 -5.29 -19.09 24.04
CA ASN A 485 -4.00 -18.94 23.39
C ASN A 485 -4.07 -19.29 21.89
N SER A 486 -4.72 -20.40 21.53
CA SER A 486 -4.94 -20.77 20.13
C SER A 486 -5.77 -19.74 19.39
N TRP A 487 -6.83 -19.22 20.03
CA TRP A 487 -7.63 -18.15 19.45
C TRP A 487 -6.79 -16.91 19.14
N ASN A 488 -5.98 -16.45 20.11
CA ASN A 488 -5.13 -15.26 19.96
C ASN A 488 -3.97 -15.45 18.97
N GLN A 489 -3.55 -16.68 18.72
CA GLN A 489 -2.52 -17.00 17.75
C GLN A 489 -3.02 -16.82 16.31
N ASP A 490 -4.27 -17.21 16.05
CA ASP A 490 -4.83 -17.29 14.71
C ASP A 490 -5.72 -16.07 14.37
N ARG A 491 -6.09 -15.24 15.34
CA ARG A 491 -7.04 -14.14 15.16
C ARG A 491 -6.63 -12.88 15.91
N LEU A 492 -6.83 -11.74 15.25
CA LEU A 492 -6.55 -10.43 15.81
C LEU A 492 -7.58 -10.00 16.86
N LEU A 493 -8.86 -10.37 16.69
CA LEU A 493 -9.98 -9.90 17.50
C LEU A 493 -10.97 -11.03 17.79
N PRO A 494 -11.63 -10.98 18.98
CA PRO A 494 -11.22 -10.22 20.15
C PRO A 494 -9.99 -10.85 20.81
N THR A 495 -9.25 -10.09 21.64
CA THR A 495 -8.19 -10.64 22.50
C THR A 495 -8.81 -11.50 23.57
N ALA A 496 -8.68 -12.82 23.46
CA ALA A 496 -9.31 -13.80 24.32
C ALA A 496 -8.54 -14.02 25.62
N TYR A 497 -9.28 -14.16 26.73
CA TYR A 497 -8.71 -14.47 28.04
C TYR A 497 -9.70 -15.23 28.93
N VAL A 498 -9.17 -15.82 29.99
CA VAL A 498 -9.94 -16.54 30.98
C VAL A 498 -10.09 -15.67 32.25
N HIS A 499 -11.32 -15.40 32.64
CA HIS A 499 -11.64 -14.81 33.93
C HIS A 499 -12.05 -15.90 34.92
N ASP A 500 -11.34 -15.98 36.06
CA ASP A 500 -11.59 -16.95 37.12
C ASP A 500 -12.60 -16.37 38.12
N SER A 501 -13.79 -16.96 38.18
CA SER A 501 -14.81 -16.60 39.16
C SER A 501 -14.88 -17.61 40.34
N GLY A 502 -13.81 -18.32 40.60
CA GLY A 502 -13.69 -19.29 41.71
C GLY A 502 -14.13 -20.68 41.31
N ALA A 503 -15.43 -20.99 41.29
CA ALA A 503 -15.95 -22.30 40.93
C ALA A 503 -16.00 -22.53 39.41
N GLU A 504 -16.12 -21.46 38.65
CA GLU A 504 -16.29 -21.46 37.19
C GLU A 504 -15.30 -20.55 36.48
N LEU A 505 -14.98 -20.91 35.28
CA LEU A 505 -14.16 -20.11 34.36
C LEU A 505 -15.06 -19.46 33.33
N VAL A 506 -14.92 -18.14 33.20
CA VAL A 506 -15.58 -17.31 32.18
C VAL A 506 -14.60 -17.05 31.07
N LEU A 507 -14.92 -17.46 29.83
CA LEU A 507 -14.13 -17.13 28.67
C LEU A 507 -14.66 -15.83 28.11
N ALA A 508 -13.79 -14.83 28.01
CA ALA A 508 -14.11 -13.49 27.53
C ALA A 508 -13.08 -13.02 26.51
N GLY A 509 -13.44 -12.01 25.75
CA GLY A 509 -12.54 -11.38 24.81
C GLY A 509 -12.84 -9.89 24.70
N ASP A 510 -11.79 -9.07 24.62
CA ASP A 510 -11.88 -7.62 24.59
C ASP A 510 -11.38 -7.06 23.24
N VAL A 511 -12.05 -6.01 22.77
CA VAL A 511 -11.60 -5.12 21.69
C VAL A 511 -11.52 -3.71 22.26
N SER A 512 -10.38 -3.05 22.12
CA SER A 512 -10.20 -1.66 22.57
C SER A 512 -9.64 -0.83 21.43
N THR A 513 -10.28 0.31 21.17
CA THR A 513 -9.87 1.25 20.12
C THR A 513 -9.75 2.65 20.71
N ASP A 514 -8.59 3.28 20.57
CA ASP A 514 -8.37 4.67 20.96
C ASP A 514 -9.00 5.60 19.91
N LEU A 515 -9.93 6.42 20.35
CA LEU A 515 -10.68 7.40 19.57
C LEU A 515 -10.47 8.82 20.13
N SER A 516 -9.30 9.09 20.69
CA SER A 516 -8.94 10.39 21.31
C SER A 516 -9.05 11.58 20.35
N HIS A 517 -8.94 11.33 19.05
CA HIS A 517 -9.11 12.32 17.98
C HIS A 517 -10.54 12.38 17.39
N GLY A 518 -11.49 11.66 18.01
CA GLY A 518 -12.85 11.52 17.52
C GLY A 518 -13.04 10.31 16.60
N VAL A 519 -14.30 10.07 16.23
CA VAL A 519 -14.71 8.99 15.31
C VAL A 519 -15.88 9.47 14.46
N ALA A 520 -15.84 9.20 13.16
CA ALA A 520 -16.96 9.44 12.29
C ALA A 520 -18.06 8.39 12.54
N PRO A 521 -19.37 8.75 12.44
CA PRO A 521 -20.48 7.82 12.63
C PRO A 521 -20.35 6.55 11.80
N VAL A 522 -20.00 6.65 10.51
CA VAL A 522 -19.80 5.50 9.62
C VAL A 522 -18.61 4.64 10.07
N GLN A 523 -17.54 5.25 10.53
CA GLN A 523 -16.39 4.53 11.06
C GLN A 523 -16.75 3.77 12.34
N LEU A 524 -17.55 4.38 13.22
CA LEU A 524 -18.05 3.73 14.43
C LEU A 524 -18.95 2.53 14.11
N ASP A 525 -19.79 2.65 13.07
CA ASP A 525 -20.63 1.54 12.59
C ASP A 525 -19.77 0.33 12.20
N VAL A 526 -18.69 0.54 11.44
CA VAL A 526 -17.74 -0.52 11.04
C VAL A 526 -17.02 -1.13 12.23
N LEU A 527 -16.59 -0.30 13.20
CA LEU A 527 -15.90 -0.77 14.41
C LEU A 527 -16.83 -1.65 15.27
N LEU A 528 -18.08 -1.22 15.48
CA LEU A 528 -19.07 -1.97 16.24
C LEU A 528 -19.49 -3.25 15.50
N GLU A 529 -19.70 -3.18 14.18
CA GLU A 529 -20.00 -4.37 13.39
C GLU A 529 -18.89 -5.42 13.49
N SER A 530 -17.64 -5.00 13.33
CA SER A 530 -16.49 -5.90 13.42
C SER A 530 -16.38 -6.52 14.82
N ALA A 531 -16.56 -5.71 15.88
CA ALA A 531 -16.50 -6.19 17.24
C ALA A 531 -17.63 -7.18 17.57
N VAL A 532 -18.87 -6.89 17.14
CA VAL A 532 -20.02 -7.80 17.34
C VAL A 532 -19.83 -9.09 16.56
N ARG A 533 -19.44 -9.02 15.28
CA ARG A 533 -19.22 -10.20 14.44
C ARG A 533 -18.12 -11.10 14.97
N THR A 534 -16.98 -10.54 15.33
CA THR A 534 -15.85 -11.33 15.87
C THR A 534 -16.13 -11.84 17.27
N GLY A 535 -16.85 -11.06 18.10
CA GLY A 535 -17.30 -11.48 19.42
C GLY A 535 -18.30 -12.64 19.35
N SER A 536 -19.27 -12.59 18.45
CA SER A 536 -20.21 -13.71 18.23
C SER A 536 -19.48 -14.96 17.77
N ALA A 537 -18.57 -14.86 16.78
CA ALA A 537 -17.77 -16.01 16.34
C ALA A 537 -16.91 -16.61 17.46
N TYR A 538 -16.37 -15.76 18.36
CA TYR A 538 -15.65 -16.21 19.55
C TYR A 538 -16.56 -17.00 20.51
N ALA A 539 -17.73 -16.47 20.82
CA ALA A 539 -18.67 -17.11 21.74
C ALA A 539 -19.19 -18.44 21.17
N ASP A 540 -19.45 -18.52 19.86
CA ASP A 540 -19.84 -19.75 19.17
C ASP A 540 -18.72 -20.81 19.24
N ALA A 541 -17.47 -20.40 19.06
CA ALA A 541 -16.32 -21.30 19.21
C ALA A 541 -16.17 -21.82 20.66
N VAL A 542 -16.43 -20.97 21.68
CA VAL A 542 -16.46 -21.40 23.07
C VAL A 542 -17.62 -22.37 23.33
N ALA A 543 -18.79 -22.11 22.76
CA ALA A 543 -19.96 -23.00 22.88
C ALA A 543 -19.72 -24.39 22.28
N ALA A 544 -18.90 -24.46 21.21
CA ALA A 544 -18.51 -25.68 20.54
C ALA A 544 -17.42 -26.50 21.26
N LEU A 545 -16.83 -26.00 22.36
CA LEU A 545 -15.85 -26.76 23.12
C LEU A 545 -16.49 -28.08 23.62
N PRO A 546 -15.76 -29.21 23.66
CA PRO A 546 -16.28 -30.52 24.05
C PRO A 546 -16.84 -30.55 25.48
#